data_bcf2b4f606595f8e2b85a090cd02de89
#
_entry.id   bcf2b4f606595f8e2b85a090cd02de89
#
_cell.length_a   1.000
_cell.length_b   1.000
_cell.length_c   1.000
_cell.angle_alpha   90.00
_cell.angle_beta   90.00
_cell.angle_gamma   90.00
#
_symmetry.space_group_name_H-M   'P 1'
#
loop_
_entity.id
_entity.type
_entity.pdbx_description
1 polymer ?
#
loop_
_entity_poly.entity_id
_entity_poly.type
_entity_poly.pdbx_seq_one_letter_code
_entity_poly.pdbx_strand_id
1 'polypeptide(L)'
;MILQTIVMVVVISYFVMTDVVVGIRFVIDREECLSHNIEYEGDTVHVSFVVIKAESPWHFSEDGVDLVIRDPTGDLVYDVYDSASEMHEFIAQKKGLYNFCFTNKSPYHETVDFDVQAGHFAYYDQHAKDEHIKPLFDQIAKLEEALYNIQFEQHWLQAENDRQAVVNEKMGKRAVQKALIESAALIGASILQVYLLQRLFERKLGSSRV
;
A
#
# COMPACT_ATOMS: atom_id res chain seq x y z
N MET A 1 -5.24 -40.26 14.18
CA MET A 1 -5.21 -40.24 12.71
C MET A 1 -6.28 -39.34 12.09
N ILE A 2 -7.57 -39.56 12.37
CA ILE A 2 -8.67 -38.74 11.76
C ILE A 2 -8.58 -37.26 12.09
N LEU A 3 -8.27 -36.89 13.33
CA LEU A 3 -8.13 -35.48 13.73
C LEU A 3 -6.97 -34.77 13.00
N GLN A 4 -5.88 -35.47 12.77
CA GLN A 4 -4.69 -34.96 12.10
C GLN A 4 -4.93 -34.76 10.59
N THR A 5 -5.72 -35.63 9.96
CA THR A 5 -6.15 -35.46 8.58
C THR A 5 -7.14 -34.30 8.41
N ILE A 6 -8.05 -34.08 9.35
CA ILE A 6 -8.99 -32.95 9.33
C ILE A 6 -8.22 -31.61 9.46
N VAL A 7 -7.27 -31.52 10.38
CA VAL A 7 -6.43 -30.30 10.54
C VAL A 7 -5.62 -30.02 9.28
N MET A 8 -5.03 -31.04 8.64
CA MET A 8 -4.31 -30.88 7.37
C MET A 8 -5.23 -30.38 6.25
N VAL A 9 -6.43 -30.94 6.13
CA VAL A 9 -7.39 -30.50 5.10
C VAL A 9 -7.85 -29.07 5.34
N VAL A 10 -8.09 -28.67 6.59
CA VAL A 10 -8.48 -27.28 6.93
C VAL A 10 -7.34 -26.30 6.64
N VAL A 11 -6.09 -26.66 6.97
CA VAL A 11 -4.91 -25.83 6.69
C VAL A 11 -4.68 -25.70 5.18
N ILE A 12 -4.80 -26.80 4.42
CA ILE A 12 -4.68 -26.77 2.97
C ILE A 12 -5.82 -25.94 2.33
N SER A 13 -7.06 -26.10 2.82
CA SER A 13 -8.21 -25.29 2.38
C SER A 13 -8.02 -23.81 2.67
N TYR A 14 -7.43 -23.47 3.81
CA TYR A 14 -7.10 -22.08 4.15
C TYR A 14 -6.03 -21.50 3.22
N PHE A 15 -5.01 -22.28 2.85
CA PHE A 15 -3.98 -21.87 1.90
C PHE A 15 -4.49 -21.75 0.46
N VAL A 16 -5.47 -22.55 0.05
CA VAL A 16 -6.06 -22.49 -1.31
C VAL A 16 -7.06 -21.35 -1.45
N MET A 17 -7.66 -20.87 -0.33
CA MET A 17 -8.61 -19.75 -0.34
C MET A 17 -7.96 -18.36 -0.28
N THR A 18 -6.64 -18.27 -0.18
CA THR A 18 -5.93 -17.00 -0.32
C THR A 18 -5.60 -16.76 -1.79
N ASP A 19 -6.61 -16.57 -2.63
CA ASP A 19 -6.42 -15.87 -3.90
C ASP A 19 -6.08 -14.42 -3.54
N VAL A 20 -4.79 -14.16 -3.45
CA VAL A 20 -4.27 -12.81 -3.32
C VAL A 20 -4.55 -12.12 -4.65
N VAL A 21 -5.54 -11.27 -4.70
CA VAL A 21 -5.70 -10.31 -5.77
C VAL A 21 -4.51 -9.37 -5.64
N VAL A 22 -3.52 -9.59 -6.48
CA VAL A 22 -2.29 -8.79 -6.49
C VAL A 22 -2.50 -7.69 -7.52
N GLY A 23 -2.58 -6.44 -7.07
CA GLY A 23 -2.48 -5.29 -7.96
C GLY A 23 -1.15 -5.31 -8.74
N ILE A 24 -1.07 -4.54 -9.78
CA ILE A 24 0.14 -4.45 -10.62
C ILE A 24 1.14 -3.54 -9.90
N ARG A 25 2.24 -4.14 -9.45
CA ARG A 25 3.36 -3.38 -8.86
C ARG A 25 4.44 -3.16 -9.90
N PHE A 26 4.82 -1.91 -10.13
CA PHE A 26 5.85 -1.53 -11.10
C PHE A 26 6.67 -0.34 -10.61
N VAL A 27 7.83 -0.14 -11.24
CA VAL A 27 8.77 0.92 -10.91
C VAL A 27 8.71 1.99 -12.00
N ILE A 28 8.57 3.25 -11.59
CA ILE A 28 8.52 4.39 -12.51
C ILE A 28 9.82 5.17 -12.39
N ASP A 29 10.54 5.30 -13.51
CA ASP A 29 11.69 6.19 -13.61
C ASP A 29 11.27 7.62 -13.93
N ARG A 30 10.50 7.80 -15.00
CA ARG A 30 9.98 9.10 -15.43
C ARG A 30 8.52 9.07 -15.79
N GLU A 31 8.14 8.25 -16.77
CA GLU A 31 6.78 8.13 -17.24
C GLU A 31 6.53 6.67 -17.65
N GLU A 32 5.44 6.10 -17.13
CA GLU A 32 4.97 4.77 -17.48
C GLU A 32 3.47 4.83 -17.72
N CYS A 33 3.02 4.24 -18.83
CA CYS A 33 1.61 4.18 -19.19
C CYS A 33 1.14 2.73 -19.24
N LEU A 34 0.07 2.45 -18.52
CA LEU A 34 -0.64 1.18 -18.52
C LEU A 34 -1.96 1.35 -19.28
N SER A 35 -2.39 0.32 -19.97
CA SER A 35 -3.65 0.33 -20.71
C SER A 35 -4.56 -0.78 -20.21
N HIS A 36 -5.83 -0.43 -19.97
CA HIS A 36 -6.87 -1.37 -19.58
C HIS A 36 -8.06 -1.28 -20.57
N ASN A 37 -8.55 -2.44 -21.00
CA ASN A 37 -9.68 -2.49 -21.95
C ASN A 37 -11.01 -2.56 -21.19
N ILE A 38 -11.89 -1.58 -21.44
CA ILE A 38 -13.24 -1.55 -20.89
C ILE A 38 -14.21 -2.02 -21.98
N GLU A 39 -14.96 -3.08 -21.66
CA GLU A 39 -15.76 -3.79 -22.66
C GLU A 39 -17.11 -3.11 -22.94
N TYR A 40 -17.68 -2.43 -21.93
CA TYR A 40 -19.02 -1.86 -22.07
C TYR A 40 -19.02 -0.37 -21.71
N GLU A 41 -19.82 0.38 -22.46
CA GLU A 41 -20.16 1.77 -22.13
C GLU A 41 -21.09 1.79 -20.92
N GLY A 42 -20.82 2.67 -19.98
CA GLY A 42 -21.57 2.78 -18.73
C GLY A 42 -21.01 1.98 -17.57
N ASP A 43 -19.93 1.22 -17.78
CA ASP A 43 -19.24 0.51 -16.70
C ASP A 43 -18.65 1.50 -15.70
N THR A 44 -18.78 1.15 -14.43
CA THR A 44 -18.09 1.87 -13.36
C THR A 44 -16.66 1.38 -13.24
N VAL A 45 -15.72 2.28 -13.37
CA VAL A 45 -14.28 1.99 -13.28
C VAL A 45 -13.72 2.54 -11.98
N HIS A 46 -13.21 1.66 -11.16
CA HIS A 46 -12.49 1.99 -9.93
C HIS A 46 -11.00 1.94 -10.21
N VAL A 47 -10.31 2.98 -9.83
CA VAL A 47 -8.87 3.13 -10.00
C VAL A 47 -8.25 3.48 -8.66
N SER A 48 -7.21 2.78 -8.28
CA SER A 48 -6.43 3.14 -7.11
C SER A 48 -4.95 2.99 -7.35
N PHE A 49 -4.16 3.84 -6.72
CA PHE A 49 -2.72 3.67 -6.68
C PHE A 49 -2.14 4.12 -5.34
N VAL A 50 -1.02 3.49 -4.97
CA VAL A 50 -0.23 3.83 -3.80
C VAL A 50 1.24 3.84 -4.17
N VAL A 51 1.94 4.93 -3.87
CA VAL A 51 3.39 5.03 -4.06
C VAL A 51 4.09 4.40 -2.87
N ILE A 52 4.76 3.26 -3.13
CA ILE A 52 5.60 2.57 -2.17
C ILE A 52 7.02 3.06 -2.38
N LYS A 53 7.48 3.99 -1.55
CA LYS A 53 8.77 4.64 -1.75
C LYS A 53 9.93 3.66 -1.81
N ALA A 54 10.73 3.77 -2.87
CA ALA A 54 11.98 3.06 -3.01
C ALA A 54 13.02 3.49 -1.94
N GLU A 55 13.97 2.61 -1.68
CA GLU A 55 14.95 2.73 -0.60
C GLU A 55 15.92 3.90 -0.82
N SER A 56 15.66 5.06 -0.24
CA SER A 56 16.70 6.05 0.03
C SER A 56 16.75 6.35 1.52
N PRO A 57 17.86 6.02 2.23
CA PRO A 57 17.97 6.24 3.67
C PRO A 57 18.01 7.70 4.08
N TRP A 58 18.19 8.63 3.14
CA TRP A 58 18.55 10.02 3.41
C TRP A 58 17.55 11.05 2.91
N HIS A 59 16.57 10.67 2.08
CA HIS A 59 15.58 11.58 1.54
C HIS A 59 14.17 11.15 1.93
N PHE A 60 13.54 11.94 2.77
CA PHE A 60 12.11 11.97 2.97
C PHE A 60 11.55 13.04 2.02
N SER A 61 11.42 12.68 0.76
CA SER A 61 10.58 13.42 -0.13
C SER A 61 9.16 12.89 0.04
N GLU A 62 8.22 13.74 0.32
CA GLU A 62 6.80 13.42 0.27
C GLU A 62 6.29 13.48 -1.18
N ASP A 63 7.21 13.57 -2.16
CA ASP A 63 6.88 13.70 -3.56
C ASP A 63 6.02 12.51 -3.99
N GLY A 64 4.89 12.82 -4.56
CA GLY A 64 3.96 11.87 -5.15
C GLY A 64 4.28 11.64 -6.62
N VAL A 65 3.37 10.96 -7.29
CA VAL A 65 3.36 10.81 -8.74
C VAL A 65 2.14 11.53 -9.33
N ASP A 66 2.26 11.96 -10.57
CA ASP A 66 1.11 12.44 -11.31
C ASP A 66 0.43 11.26 -12.01
N LEU A 67 -0.89 11.20 -12.00
CA LEU A 67 -1.68 10.26 -12.78
C LEU A 67 -2.56 11.02 -13.76
N VAL A 68 -2.55 10.61 -15.02
CA VAL A 68 -3.43 11.12 -16.07
C VAL A 68 -4.17 9.96 -16.73
N ILE A 69 -5.49 10.00 -16.70
CA ILE A 69 -6.36 8.99 -17.32
C ILE A 69 -6.94 9.56 -18.62
N ARG A 70 -6.74 8.83 -19.72
CA ARG A 70 -7.29 9.18 -21.04
C ARG A 70 -8.22 8.10 -21.55
N ASP A 71 -9.27 8.53 -22.22
CA ASP A 71 -10.21 7.66 -22.90
C ASP A 71 -9.63 7.07 -24.20
N PRO A 72 -10.33 6.11 -24.87
CA PRO A 72 -9.85 5.53 -26.12
C PRO A 72 -9.66 6.52 -27.28
N THR A 73 -10.25 7.71 -27.19
CA THR A 73 -10.10 8.80 -28.20
C THR A 73 -8.97 9.77 -27.85
N GLY A 74 -8.35 9.60 -26.67
CA GLY A 74 -7.27 10.46 -26.17
C GLY A 74 -7.77 11.65 -25.34
N ASP A 75 -9.08 11.77 -25.13
CA ASP A 75 -9.66 12.82 -24.30
C ASP A 75 -9.30 12.57 -22.81
N LEU A 76 -9.10 13.66 -22.07
CA LEU A 76 -8.81 13.61 -20.64
C LEU A 76 -10.06 13.22 -19.85
N VAL A 77 -9.96 12.16 -19.06
CA VAL A 77 -11.02 11.70 -18.16
C VAL A 77 -10.78 12.22 -16.74
N TYR A 78 -9.55 12.07 -16.26
CA TYR A 78 -9.15 12.47 -14.92
C TYR A 78 -7.66 12.76 -14.86
N ASP A 79 -7.27 13.67 -13.98
CA ASP A 79 -5.88 13.98 -13.68
C ASP A 79 -5.70 14.32 -12.19
N VAL A 80 -4.61 13.85 -11.62
CA VAL A 80 -4.15 14.20 -10.27
C VAL A 80 -2.65 14.39 -10.28
N TYR A 81 -2.17 15.36 -9.51
CA TYR A 81 -0.78 15.76 -9.48
C TYR A 81 -0.21 15.61 -8.07
N ASP A 82 1.03 15.12 -8.02
CA ASP A 82 1.83 15.03 -6.81
C ASP A 82 1.11 14.30 -5.65
N SER A 83 0.45 13.18 -5.98
CA SER A 83 -0.24 12.37 -5.00
C SER A 83 0.54 11.10 -4.67
N ALA A 84 0.63 10.79 -3.37
CA ALA A 84 1.26 9.57 -2.88
C ALA A 84 0.30 8.38 -2.82
N SER A 85 -1.00 8.63 -2.79
CA SER A 85 -2.05 7.62 -2.92
C SER A 85 -3.35 8.30 -3.33
N GLU A 86 -4.09 7.67 -4.21
CA GLU A 86 -5.38 8.17 -4.68
C GLU A 86 -6.30 7.01 -5.02
N MET A 87 -7.59 7.23 -4.78
CA MET A 87 -8.65 6.33 -5.21
C MET A 87 -9.69 7.17 -5.93
N HIS A 88 -10.00 6.78 -7.18
CA HIS A 88 -10.93 7.49 -8.03
C HIS A 88 -11.89 6.55 -8.73
N GLU A 89 -13.12 7.00 -8.88
CA GLU A 89 -14.19 6.27 -9.55
C GLU A 89 -14.75 7.13 -10.69
N PHE A 90 -14.91 6.53 -11.87
CA PHE A 90 -15.56 7.19 -12.99
C PHE A 90 -16.41 6.23 -13.82
N ILE A 91 -17.35 6.77 -14.58
CA ILE A 91 -18.19 6.00 -15.50
C ILE A 91 -17.57 6.06 -16.90
N ALA A 92 -17.32 4.89 -17.49
CA ALA A 92 -16.78 4.79 -18.83
C ALA A 92 -17.81 5.25 -19.87
N GLN A 93 -17.53 6.37 -20.51
CA GLN A 93 -18.44 6.92 -21.55
C GLN A 93 -18.27 6.21 -22.90
N LYS A 94 -17.17 5.54 -23.13
CA LYS A 94 -16.82 4.85 -24.36
C LYS A 94 -16.16 3.52 -24.04
N LYS A 95 -16.50 2.47 -24.80
CA LYS A 95 -15.78 1.20 -24.73
C LYS A 95 -14.42 1.31 -25.41
N GLY A 96 -13.41 0.60 -24.90
CA GLY A 96 -12.09 0.51 -25.51
C GLY A 96 -10.96 0.64 -24.53
N LEU A 97 -9.77 0.93 -25.05
CA LEU A 97 -8.53 1.02 -24.27
C LEU A 97 -8.41 2.39 -23.60
N TYR A 98 -8.48 2.38 -22.29
CA TYR A 98 -8.15 3.52 -21.45
C TYR A 98 -6.68 3.48 -21.08
N ASN A 99 -6.03 4.64 -21.08
CA ASN A 99 -4.62 4.78 -20.78
C ASN A 99 -4.44 5.51 -19.45
N PHE A 100 -3.68 4.88 -18.56
CA PHE A 100 -3.31 5.37 -17.23
C PHE A 100 -1.83 5.69 -17.25
N CYS A 101 -1.48 6.97 -17.36
CA CYS A 101 -0.10 7.43 -17.46
C CYS A 101 0.35 8.02 -16.13
N PHE A 102 1.39 7.42 -15.56
CA PHE A 102 2.03 7.87 -14.33
C PHE A 102 3.30 8.63 -14.67
N THR A 103 3.46 9.81 -14.08
CA THR A 103 4.68 10.63 -14.25
C THR A 103 5.33 10.84 -12.90
N ASN A 104 6.59 10.44 -12.80
CA ASN A 104 7.43 10.67 -11.63
C ASN A 104 8.31 11.91 -11.86
N LYS A 105 8.17 12.92 -10.99
CA LYS A 105 8.97 14.15 -10.99
C LYS A 105 10.20 14.05 -10.08
N SER A 106 10.24 13.03 -9.21
CA SER A 106 11.37 12.77 -8.33
C SER A 106 12.61 12.36 -9.14
N PRO A 107 13.83 12.70 -8.69
CA PRO A 107 15.06 12.21 -9.30
C PRO A 107 15.33 10.71 -9.00
N TYR A 108 14.51 10.09 -8.19
CA TYR A 108 14.61 8.69 -7.78
C TYR A 108 13.48 7.87 -8.39
N HIS A 109 13.70 6.59 -8.62
CA HIS A 109 12.61 5.70 -9.04
C HIS A 109 11.60 5.53 -7.92
N GLU A 110 10.33 5.55 -8.26
CA GLU A 110 9.24 5.28 -7.33
C GLU A 110 8.58 3.95 -7.70
N THR A 111 8.24 3.17 -6.69
CA THR A 111 7.45 1.95 -6.88
C THR A 111 6.00 2.29 -6.65
N VAL A 112 5.16 1.97 -7.63
CA VAL A 112 3.72 2.20 -7.55
C VAL A 112 3.00 0.86 -7.55
N ASP A 113 2.08 0.71 -6.61
CA ASP A 113 1.07 -0.35 -6.61
C ASP A 113 -0.20 0.25 -7.21
N PHE A 114 -0.67 -0.35 -8.30
CA PHE A 114 -1.79 0.15 -9.10
C PHE A 114 -2.83 -0.94 -9.29
N ASP A 115 -4.09 -0.59 -9.08
CA ASP A 115 -5.22 -1.45 -9.36
C ASP A 115 -6.26 -0.71 -10.19
N VAL A 116 -6.82 -1.40 -11.17
CA VAL A 116 -7.92 -0.92 -11.99
C VAL A 116 -8.95 -2.04 -12.17
N GLN A 117 -10.17 -1.74 -11.82
CA GLN A 117 -11.28 -2.69 -11.90
C GLN A 117 -12.45 -2.02 -12.61
N ALA A 118 -12.99 -2.70 -13.63
CA ALA A 118 -14.20 -2.28 -14.35
C ALA A 118 -15.35 -3.20 -13.95
N GLY A 119 -16.36 -2.65 -13.28
CA GLY A 119 -17.56 -3.37 -12.85
C GLY A 119 -18.66 -3.20 -13.87
N HIS A 120 -19.06 -4.29 -14.52
CA HIS A 120 -20.26 -4.34 -15.35
C HIS A 120 -21.42 -4.84 -14.52
N PHE A 121 -22.18 -3.94 -13.92
CA PHE A 121 -23.42 -4.30 -13.22
C PHE A 121 -24.57 -4.34 -14.24
N ALA A 122 -24.71 -5.48 -14.93
CA ALA A 122 -25.85 -5.70 -15.79
C ALA A 122 -27.13 -5.67 -14.95
N TYR A 123 -27.82 -4.55 -14.96
CA TYR A 123 -29.22 -4.54 -14.55
C TYR A 123 -29.96 -5.49 -15.49
N TYR A 124 -30.32 -6.64 -14.98
CA TYR A 124 -31.16 -7.60 -15.70
C TYR A 124 -32.54 -6.99 -15.95
N ASP A 125 -32.59 -6.08 -16.88
CA ASP A 125 -33.83 -5.59 -17.41
C ASP A 125 -34.24 -6.49 -18.59
N GLN A 126 -35.35 -7.16 -18.41
CA GLN A 126 -36.24 -7.59 -19.49
C GLN A 126 -36.70 -9.04 -19.61
N HIS A 127 -36.30 -10.08 -18.91
CA HIS A 127 -36.87 -11.39 -19.25
C HIS A 127 -37.45 -12.24 -18.10
N ALA A 128 -37.53 -11.78 -16.90
CA ALA A 128 -38.23 -12.49 -15.81
C ALA A 128 -39.58 -11.86 -15.52
N LYS A 129 -40.64 -12.41 -16.12
CA LYS A 129 -42.04 -12.00 -15.87
C LYS A 129 -42.63 -12.54 -14.55
N ASP A 130 -41.85 -12.85 -13.57
CA ASP A 130 -42.32 -13.20 -12.23
C ASP A 130 -42.05 -12.06 -11.26
N GLU A 131 -43.11 -11.35 -10.92
CA GLU A 131 -43.16 -10.18 -10.01
C GLU A 131 -42.54 -10.46 -8.63
N HIS A 132 -42.40 -11.72 -8.25
CA HIS A 132 -41.80 -12.15 -6.99
C HIS A 132 -40.30 -12.42 -7.05
N ILE A 133 -39.74 -12.60 -8.23
CA ILE A 133 -38.29 -12.93 -8.42
C ILE A 133 -37.48 -11.66 -8.65
N LYS A 134 -38.09 -10.64 -9.25
CA LYS A 134 -37.43 -9.35 -9.54
C LYS A 134 -36.76 -8.71 -8.30
N PRO A 135 -37.42 -8.60 -7.12
CA PRO A 135 -36.80 -8.00 -5.95
C PRO A 135 -35.61 -8.81 -5.40
N LEU A 136 -35.58 -10.13 -5.66
CA LEU A 136 -34.45 -10.98 -5.26
C LEU A 136 -33.23 -10.73 -6.14
N PHE A 137 -33.42 -10.60 -7.45
CA PHE A 137 -32.32 -10.26 -8.37
C PHE A 137 -31.76 -8.87 -8.10
N ASP A 138 -32.59 -7.88 -7.77
CA ASP A 138 -32.14 -6.55 -7.39
C ASP A 138 -31.29 -6.56 -6.10
N GLN A 139 -31.63 -7.43 -5.14
CA GLN A 139 -30.84 -7.59 -3.92
C GLN A 139 -29.50 -8.31 -4.18
N ILE A 140 -29.51 -9.31 -5.09
CA ILE A 140 -28.29 -10.01 -5.48
C ILE A 140 -27.34 -9.05 -6.21
N ALA A 141 -27.82 -8.24 -7.13
CA ALA A 141 -27.02 -7.26 -7.85
C ALA A 141 -26.39 -6.22 -6.90
N LYS A 142 -27.17 -5.72 -5.90
CA LYS A 142 -26.65 -4.82 -4.87
C LYS A 142 -25.61 -5.48 -3.98
N LEU A 143 -25.78 -6.77 -3.67
CA LEU A 143 -24.79 -7.51 -2.89
C LEU A 143 -23.50 -7.72 -3.68
N GLU A 144 -23.61 -8.03 -4.97
CA GLU A 144 -22.48 -8.17 -5.88
C GLU A 144 -21.68 -6.85 -5.97
N GLU A 145 -22.38 -5.73 -6.18
CA GLU A 145 -21.80 -4.39 -6.19
C GLU A 145 -21.08 -4.07 -4.85
N ALA A 146 -21.73 -4.36 -3.72
CA ALA A 146 -21.15 -4.13 -2.40
C ALA A 146 -19.91 -4.99 -2.15
N LEU A 147 -19.92 -6.26 -2.54
CA LEU A 147 -18.77 -7.15 -2.43
C LEU A 147 -17.61 -6.68 -3.30
N TYR A 148 -17.89 -6.23 -4.51
CA TYR A 148 -16.91 -5.67 -5.43
C TYR A 148 -16.22 -4.44 -4.83
N ASN A 149 -17.00 -3.50 -4.29
CA ASN A 149 -16.46 -2.31 -3.64
C ASN A 149 -15.60 -2.66 -2.41
N ILE A 150 -16.03 -3.62 -1.59
CA ILE A 150 -15.26 -4.07 -0.43
C ILE A 150 -13.93 -4.70 -0.87
N GLN A 151 -13.92 -5.50 -1.93
CA GLN A 151 -12.71 -6.12 -2.43
C GLN A 151 -11.71 -5.07 -2.91
N PHE A 152 -12.18 -4.05 -3.61
CA PHE A 152 -11.35 -2.94 -4.07
C PHE A 152 -10.78 -2.12 -2.90
N GLU A 153 -11.61 -1.77 -1.91
CA GLU A 153 -11.15 -1.07 -0.70
C GLU A 153 -10.12 -1.89 0.09
N GLN A 154 -10.30 -3.21 0.20
CA GLN A 154 -9.36 -4.07 0.90
C GLN A 154 -7.99 -4.07 0.21
N HIS A 155 -7.96 -4.11 -1.11
CA HIS A 155 -6.70 -4.07 -1.86
C HIS A 155 -5.97 -2.74 -1.64
N TRP A 156 -6.67 -1.62 -1.74
CA TRP A 156 -6.11 -0.31 -1.49
C TRP A 156 -5.57 -0.15 -0.06
N LEU A 157 -6.33 -0.61 0.95
CA LEU A 157 -5.90 -0.61 2.35
C LEU A 157 -4.67 -1.48 2.58
N GLN A 158 -4.54 -2.61 1.88
CA GLN A 158 -3.36 -3.46 1.95
C GLN A 158 -2.13 -2.75 1.39
N ALA A 159 -2.23 -2.10 0.24
CA ALA A 159 -1.15 -1.32 -0.35
C ALA A 159 -0.72 -0.15 0.56
N GLU A 160 -1.67 0.56 1.18
CA GLU A 160 -1.38 1.63 2.13
C GLU A 160 -0.70 1.10 3.41
N ASN A 161 -1.10 -0.08 3.90
CA ASN A 161 -0.43 -0.74 5.02
C ASN A 161 1.01 -1.14 4.68
N ASP A 162 1.28 -1.64 3.49
CA ASP A 162 2.63 -1.96 3.00
C ASP A 162 3.51 -0.70 3.00
N ARG A 163 2.98 0.42 2.53
CA ARG A 163 3.65 1.72 2.58
C ARG A 163 3.98 2.12 4.02
N GLN A 164 3.03 2.01 4.93
CA GLN A 164 3.25 2.34 6.35
C GLN A 164 4.25 1.39 7.01
N ALA A 165 4.25 0.10 6.65
CA ALA A 165 5.19 -0.88 7.17
C ALA A 165 6.64 -0.52 6.79
N VAL A 166 6.90 -0.09 5.56
CA VAL A 166 8.22 0.37 5.12
C VAL A 166 8.68 1.59 5.91
N VAL A 167 7.79 2.56 6.15
CA VAL A 167 8.09 3.75 6.96
C VAL A 167 8.39 3.36 8.41
N ASN A 168 7.58 2.49 9.00
CA ASN A 168 7.74 2.03 10.38
C ASN A 168 9.05 1.25 10.57
N GLU A 169 9.43 0.39 9.64
CA GLU A 169 10.70 -0.35 9.69
C GLU A 169 11.89 0.60 9.68
N LYS A 170 11.88 1.62 8.82
CA LYS A 170 12.94 2.63 8.77
C LYS A 170 13.03 3.44 10.07
N MET A 171 11.88 3.85 10.63
CA MET A 171 11.84 4.54 11.93
C MET A 171 12.34 3.65 13.07
N GLY A 172 11.97 2.38 13.08
CA GLY A 172 12.42 1.41 14.06
C GLY A 172 13.94 1.23 14.06
N LYS A 173 14.56 1.08 12.89
CA LYS A 173 16.03 0.98 12.77
C LYS A 173 16.75 2.22 13.30
N ARG A 174 16.24 3.42 13.01
CA ARG A 174 16.80 4.68 13.55
C ARG A 174 16.65 4.79 15.07
N ALA A 175 15.51 4.41 15.61
CA ALA A 175 15.26 4.43 17.06
C ALA A 175 16.22 3.48 17.78
N VAL A 176 16.44 2.27 17.25
CA VAL A 176 17.40 1.30 17.83
C VAL A 176 18.84 1.83 17.77
N GLN A 177 19.26 2.41 16.64
CA GLN A 177 20.61 3.01 16.54
C GLN A 177 20.80 4.14 17.54
N LYS A 178 19.80 5.02 17.68
CA LYS A 178 19.84 6.12 18.65
C LYS A 178 19.92 5.59 20.09
N ALA A 179 19.12 4.61 20.45
CA ALA A 179 19.13 3.98 21.75
C ALA A 179 20.46 3.29 22.07
N LEU A 180 21.10 2.67 21.09
CA LEU A 180 22.44 2.07 21.25
C LEU A 180 23.50 3.13 21.54
N ILE A 181 23.49 4.26 20.84
CA ILE A 181 24.44 5.37 21.06
C ILE A 181 24.23 5.96 22.44
N GLU A 182 23.01 6.22 22.86
CA GLU A 182 22.66 6.74 24.17
C GLU A 182 23.09 5.79 25.29
N SER A 183 22.85 4.49 25.13
CA SER A 183 23.27 3.46 26.09
C SER A 183 24.81 3.39 26.23
N ALA A 184 25.53 3.44 25.12
CA ALA A 184 26.99 3.43 25.11
C ALA A 184 27.56 4.69 25.81
N ALA A 185 26.94 5.85 25.58
CA ALA A 185 27.34 7.10 26.24
C ALA A 185 27.14 7.04 27.77
N LEU A 186 26.04 6.47 28.24
CA LEU A 186 25.77 6.30 29.68
C LEU A 186 26.75 5.34 30.31
N ILE A 187 27.05 4.22 29.67
CA ILE A 187 28.07 3.27 30.17
C ILE A 187 29.44 3.95 30.22
N GLY A 188 29.83 4.67 29.18
CA GLY A 188 31.10 5.41 29.14
C GLY A 188 31.20 6.46 30.25
N ALA A 189 30.13 7.22 30.48
CA ALA A 189 30.08 8.19 31.58
C ALA A 189 30.22 7.53 32.96
N SER A 190 29.55 6.39 33.15
CA SER A 190 29.66 5.62 34.42
C SER A 190 31.08 5.11 34.68
N ILE A 191 31.74 4.57 33.67
CA ILE A 191 33.12 4.11 33.76
C ILE A 191 34.04 5.29 34.08
N LEU A 192 33.85 6.42 33.41
CA LEU A 192 34.65 7.63 33.65
C LEU A 192 34.47 8.15 35.07
N GLN A 193 33.25 8.14 35.60
CA GLN A 193 32.97 8.53 36.99
C GLN A 193 33.73 7.66 37.99
N VAL A 194 33.67 6.33 37.83
CA VAL A 194 34.39 5.39 38.68
C VAL A 194 35.90 5.62 38.60
N TYR A 195 36.44 5.79 37.40
CA TYR A 195 37.85 6.06 37.18
C TYR A 195 38.31 7.36 37.88
N LEU A 196 37.54 8.44 37.72
CA LEU A 196 37.86 9.73 38.37
C LEU A 196 37.81 9.63 39.91
N LEU A 197 36.83 8.92 40.47
CA LEU A 197 36.75 8.68 41.90
C LEU A 197 37.94 7.89 42.40
N GLN A 198 38.34 6.80 41.78
CA GLN A 198 39.52 6.03 42.13
C GLN A 198 40.77 6.90 42.12
N ARG A 199 40.98 7.69 41.08
CA ARG A 199 42.12 8.59 40.95
C ARG A 199 42.18 9.68 42.04
N LEU A 200 40.99 10.19 42.41
CA LEU A 200 40.89 11.17 43.50
C LEU A 200 41.25 10.56 44.85
N PHE A 201 40.84 9.33 45.16
CA PHE A 201 41.17 8.63 46.38
C PHE A 201 42.65 8.27 46.45
N GLU A 202 43.28 7.81 45.37
CA GLU A 202 44.71 7.53 45.32
C GLU A 202 45.54 8.79 45.56
N ARG A 203 45.17 9.94 45.02
CA ARG A 203 45.85 11.21 45.26
C ARG A 203 45.75 11.66 46.71
N LYS A 204 44.62 11.45 47.38
CA LYS A 204 44.46 11.82 48.79
C LYS A 204 45.22 10.90 49.72
N LEU A 205 45.32 9.60 49.42
CA LEU A 205 46.09 8.65 50.18
C LEU A 205 47.60 8.89 50.04
N GLY A 206 48.10 9.34 48.92
CA GLY A 206 49.49 9.72 48.68
C GLY A 206 49.91 11.02 49.39
N SER A 207 48.96 11.93 49.66
CA SER A 207 49.26 13.20 50.40
C SER A 207 49.20 13.09 51.91
N SER A 208 48.79 11.94 52.46
CA SER A 208 48.70 11.72 53.93
C SER A 208 49.92 10.99 54.51
N ARG A 209 51.02 10.84 53.78
CA ARG A 209 52.28 10.31 54.23
C ARG A 209 53.37 11.40 54.15
N VAL A 210 53.25 12.41 54.97
CA VAL A 210 54.34 13.30 55.38
C VAL A 210 54.20 13.55 56.89
#